data_e645475a09579e3748aae542fc43e1de
#
_entry.id   e645475a09579e3748aae542fc43e1de
#
_cell.length_a   1.000
_cell.length_b   1.000
_cell.length_c   1.000
_cell.angle_alpha   90.00
_cell.angle_beta   90.00
_cell.angle_gamma   90.00
#
_symmetry.space_group_name_H-M   'P 1'
#
loop_
_entity.id
_entity.type
_entity.pdbx_description
1 polymer ?
#
loop_
_entity_poly.entity_id
_entity_poly.type
_entity_poly.pdbx_seq_one_letter_code
_entity_poly.pdbx_strand_id
1 'polypeptide(L)'
;MNNESCIFCKIGRGEIPSYKVYEDNEVLAFLDINPASRGHTLIITKEHFSSRLTCPKNILDHAFEVAQLVAQAAVSQLGATGVNFISNAGASAGQTVQHFHIHVIPRYDHDGLKLNFPPRQLTDGERTKLQQTISSQRKK
;
A
#
# COMPACT_ATOMS: atom_id res chain seq x y z
N MET A 1 0.69 18.49 2.84
CA MET A 1 1.38 19.15 3.97
C MET A 1 1.98 18.09 4.88
N ASN A 2 3.21 18.33 5.35
CA ASN A 2 3.89 17.33 6.17
C ASN A 2 3.50 17.46 7.64
N ASN A 3 3.49 16.33 8.32
CA ASN A 3 3.14 16.23 9.73
C ASN A 3 4.41 15.99 10.53
N GLU A 4 4.68 16.85 11.52
CA GLU A 4 5.92 16.78 12.29
C GLU A 4 6.06 15.49 13.10
N SER A 5 4.96 14.92 13.56
CA SER A 5 5.00 13.69 14.35
C SER A 5 4.95 12.42 13.51
N CYS A 6 4.75 12.53 12.18
CA CYS A 6 4.60 11.37 11.32
C CYS A 6 5.95 10.77 10.97
N ILE A 7 6.13 9.48 11.29
CA ILE A 7 7.39 8.79 11.01
C ILE A 7 7.68 8.73 9.51
N PHE A 8 6.65 8.55 8.67
CA PHE A 8 6.86 8.49 7.22
C PHE A 8 7.17 9.85 6.63
N CYS A 9 6.62 10.93 7.18
CA CYS A 9 7.05 12.26 6.78
C CYS A 9 8.53 12.48 7.09
N LYS A 10 8.98 12.02 8.26
CA LYS A 10 10.39 12.15 8.65
C LYS A 10 11.30 11.32 7.74
N ILE A 11 10.87 10.11 7.39
CA ILE A 11 11.63 9.27 6.45
C ILE A 11 11.69 9.94 5.08
N GLY A 12 10.57 10.48 4.62
CA GLY A 12 10.49 11.15 3.32
C GLY A 12 11.39 12.39 3.23
N ARG A 13 11.60 13.07 4.35
CA ARG A 13 12.49 14.23 4.40
C ARG A 13 13.97 13.86 4.64
N GLY A 14 14.25 12.58 4.86
CA GLY A 14 15.60 12.13 5.14
C GLY A 14 16.05 12.30 6.58
N GLU A 15 15.15 12.65 7.49
CA GLU A 15 15.47 12.82 8.91
C GLU A 15 15.69 11.50 9.62
N ILE A 16 15.03 10.44 9.12
CA ILE A 16 15.22 9.07 9.60
C ILE A 16 15.78 8.28 8.42
N PRO A 17 16.93 7.60 8.60
CA PRO A 17 17.52 6.83 7.50
C PRO A 17 16.67 5.65 7.10
N SER A 18 16.77 5.25 5.85
CA SER A 18 16.06 4.11 5.30
C SER A 18 16.87 3.49 4.18
N TYR A 19 16.57 2.24 3.85
CA TYR A 19 17.21 1.55 2.71
C TYR A 19 16.38 1.84 1.47
N LYS A 20 16.75 2.91 0.76
CA LYS A 20 16.00 3.41 -0.38
C LYS A 20 16.14 2.49 -1.58
N VAL A 21 15.02 2.24 -2.23
CA VAL A 21 14.97 1.45 -3.47
C VAL A 21 14.68 2.36 -4.66
N TYR A 22 13.89 3.41 -4.45
CA TYR A 22 13.52 4.36 -5.48
C TYR A 22 13.11 5.67 -4.81
N GLU A 23 13.42 6.79 -5.44
CA GLU A 23 13.03 8.10 -4.91
C GLU A 23 12.85 9.10 -6.04
N ASP A 24 11.77 9.90 -5.95
CA ASP A 24 11.60 11.08 -6.78
C ASP A 24 10.96 12.18 -5.94
N ASN A 25 10.46 13.23 -6.59
CA ASN A 25 9.89 14.37 -5.85
C ASN A 25 8.60 14.04 -5.13
N GLU A 26 7.89 13.00 -5.54
CA GLU A 26 6.57 12.69 -5.02
C GLU A 26 6.53 11.49 -4.11
N VAL A 27 7.37 10.50 -4.36
CA VAL A 27 7.33 9.24 -3.62
C VAL A 27 8.73 8.75 -3.25
N LEU A 28 8.75 7.90 -2.24
CA LEU A 28 9.96 7.20 -1.80
C LEU A 28 9.61 5.73 -1.59
N ALA A 29 10.40 4.84 -2.15
CA ALA A 29 10.27 3.40 -1.89
C ALA A 29 11.48 2.94 -1.07
N PHE A 30 11.24 2.22 0.01
CA PHE A 30 12.31 1.74 0.89
C PHE A 30 11.93 0.39 1.50
N LEU A 31 12.96 -0.36 1.89
CA LEU A 31 12.74 -1.68 2.46
C LEU A 31 12.12 -1.59 3.86
N ASP A 32 11.13 -2.43 4.12
CA ASP A 32 10.55 -2.55 5.45
C ASP A 32 11.58 -3.20 6.37
N ILE A 33 11.84 -2.58 7.53
CA ILE A 33 12.81 -3.13 8.48
C ILE A 33 12.27 -4.31 9.26
N ASN A 34 10.94 -4.53 9.23
CA ASN A 34 10.30 -5.70 9.80
C ASN A 34 9.57 -6.46 8.70
N PRO A 35 10.31 -7.03 7.73
CA PRO A 35 9.70 -7.53 6.51
C PRO A 35 8.86 -8.78 6.74
N ALA A 36 7.73 -8.87 6.02
CA ALA A 36 6.93 -10.09 5.97
C ALA A 36 7.60 -11.13 5.09
N SER A 37 8.37 -10.69 4.10
CA SER A 37 9.10 -11.57 3.20
C SER A 37 10.34 -10.85 2.70
N ARG A 38 11.20 -11.61 2.02
CA ARG A 38 12.41 -11.08 1.42
C ARG A 38 12.03 -10.09 0.32
N GLY A 39 12.46 -8.84 0.47
CA GLY A 39 12.15 -7.79 -0.50
C GLY A 39 10.90 -6.99 -0.20
N HIS A 40 10.25 -7.18 0.95
CA HIS A 40 9.10 -6.39 1.36
C HIS A 40 9.47 -4.92 1.34
N THR A 41 8.80 -4.15 0.50
CA THR A 41 9.10 -2.74 0.26
C THR A 41 7.86 -1.91 0.57
N LEU A 42 8.09 -0.71 1.08
CA LEU A 42 7.05 0.29 1.31
C LEU A 42 7.21 1.41 0.32
N ILE A 43 6.11 1.84 -0.29
CA ILE A 43 6.09 3.07 -1.09
C ILE A 43 5.28 4.09 -0.29
N ILE A 44 5.89 5.24 -0.01
CA ILE A 44 5.21 6.34 0.69
C ILE A 44 5.18 7.56 -0.21
N THR A 45 4.20 8.42 0.02
CA THR A 45 4.17 9.75 -0.59
C THR A 45 5.00 10.70 0.26
N LYS A 46 5.70 11.65 -0.37
CA LYS A 46 6.49 12.63 0.38
C LYS A 46 5.58 13.66 1.05
N GLU A 47 4.49 14.03 0.37
CA GLU A 47 3.47 14.86 1.00
C GLU A 47 2.58 13.98 1.86
N HIS A 48 2.12 14.51 2.99
CA HIS A 48 1.31 13.74 3.93
C HIS A 48 -0.14 13.64 3.47
N PHE A 49 -0.61 12.41 3.25
CA PHE A 49 -2.02 12.09 3.08
C PHE A 49 -2.31 10.95 4.04
N SER A 50 -3.45 11.01 4.73
CA SER A 50 -3.73 10.03 5.80
C SER A 50 -3.86 8.61 5.26
N SER A 51 -4.43 8.45 4.04
CA SER A 51 -4.55 7.15 3.38
C SER A 51 -4.83 7.38 1.90
N ARG A 52 -4.98 6.28 1.15
CA ARG A 52 -5.32 6.38 -0.27
C ARG A 52 -6.68 7.04 -0.49
N LEU A 53 -7.53 7.09 0.52
CA LEU A 53 -8.85 7.71 0.38
C LEU A 53 -8.76 9.23 0.26
N THR A 54 -7.66 9.83 0.73
CA THR A 54 -7.46 11.27 0.69
C THR A 54 -6.34 11.69 -0.26
N CYS A 55 -5.68 10.74 -0.90
CA CYS A 55 -4.57 11.04 -1.80
C CYS A 55 -5.09 11.44 -3.18
N PRO A 56 -4.60 12.54 -3.76
CA PRO A 56 -5.03 12.93 -5.12
C PRO A 56 -4.68 11.88 -6.16
N LYS A 57 -5.51 11.81 -7.20
CA LYS A 57 -5.41 10.77 -8.22
C LYS A 57 -4.03 10.71 -8.88
N ASN A 58 -3.44 11.85 -9.23
CA ASN A 58 -2.16 11.85 -9.92
C ASN A 58 -1.04 11.27 -9.07
N ILE A 59 -1.05 11.55 -7.77
CA ILE A 59 -0.04 11.01 -6.85
C ILE A 59 -0.33 9.54 -6.54
N LEU A 60 -1.61 9.21 -6.38
CA LEU A 60 -2.04 7.83 -6.17
C LEU A 60 -1.60 6.94 -7.33
N ASP A 61 -1.87 7.38 -8.56
CA ASP A 61 -1.48 6.63 -9.75
C ASP A 61 0.03 6.44 -9.83
N HIS A 62 0.78 7.50 -9.54
CA HIS A 62 2.23 7.45 -9.58
C HIS A 62 2.80 6.50 -8.52
N ALA A 63 2.23 6.53 -7.32
CA ALA A 63 2.67 5.64 -6.24
C ALA A 63 2.47 4.17 -6.62
N PHE A 64 1.33 3.84 -7.25
CA PHE A 64 1.09 2.47 -7.69
C PHE A 64 1.95 2.08 -8.88
N GLU A 65 2.29 3.05 -9.74
CA GLU A 65 3.24 2.79 -10.83
C GLU A 65 4.61 2.40 -10.28
N VAL A 66 5.08 3.12 -9.26
CA VAL A 66 6.35 2.78 -8.61
C VAL A 66 6.26 1.42 -7.91
N ALA A 67 5.12 1.13 -7.29
CA ALA A 67 4.90 -0.18 -6.66
C ALA A 67 5.02 -1.31 -7.70
N GLN A 68 4.51 -1.08 -8.92
CA GLN A 68 4.63 -2.05 -10.01
C GLN A 68 6.09 -2.27 -10.40
N LEU A 69 6.87 -1.20 -10.48
CA LEU A 69 8.30 -1.32 -10.82
C LEU A 69 9.05 -2.15 -9.77
N VAL A 70 8.76 -1.90 -8.50
CA VAL A 70 9.38 -2.66 -7.41
C VAL A 70 8.98 -4.14 -7.49
N ALA A 71 7.70 -4.40 -7.75
CA ALA A 71 7.19 -5.76 -7.88
C ALA A 71 7.85 -6.50 -9.04
N GLN A 72 7.99 -5.83 -10.18
CA GLN A 72 8.65 -6.42 -11.35
C GLN A 72 10.10 -6.79 -11.04
N ALA A 73 10.79 -5.93 -10.30
CA ALA A 73 12.16 -6.21 -9.88
C ALA A 73 12.22 -7.43 -8.95
N ALA A 74 11.24 -7.56 -8.03
CA ALA A 74 11.20 -8.71 -7.14
C ALA A 74 11.01 -10.02 -7.91
N VAL A 75 10.16 -10.00 -8.92
CA VAL A 75 9.94 -11.19 -9.75
C VAL A 75 11.20 -11.53 -10.56
N SER A 76 11.79 -10.54 -11.23
CA SER A 76 12.92 -10.81 -12.14
C SER A 76 14.24 -11.02 -11.40
N GLN A 77 14.46 -10.38 -10.25
CA GLN A 77 15.76 -10.39 -9.57
C GLN A 77 15.77 -11.23 -8.31
N LEU A 78 14.64 -11.39 -7.63
CA LEU A 78 14.59 -12.14 -6.38
C LEU A 78 13.90 -13.50 -6.54
N GLY A 79 13.32 -13.77 -7.69
CA GLY A 79 12.64 -15.04 -7.92
C GLY A 79 11.25 -15.13 -7.29
N ALA A 80 10.63 -14.00 -6.99
CA ALA A 80 9.28 -14.02 -6.45
C ALA A 80 8.32 -14.63 -7.47
N THR A 81 7.40 -15.46 -6.99
CA THR A 81 6.39 -16.12 -7.83
C THR A 81 5.05 -15.41 -7.79
N GLY A 82 4.90 -14.46 -6.89
CA GLY A 82 3.72 -13.62 -6.78
C GLY A 82 4.03 -12.38 -5.99
N VAL A 83 3.10 -11.44 -5.94
CA VAL A 83 3.27 -10.19 -5.17
C VAL A 83 1.92 -9.78 -4.61
N ASN A 84 1.92 -9.38 -3.34
CA ASN A 84 0.76 -8.71 -2.75
C ASN A 84 1.01 -7.22 -2.70
N PHE A 85 0.03 -6.46 -3.15
CA PHE A 85 0.01 -5.00 -3.02
C PHE A 85 -1.05 -4.68 -1.99
N ILE A 86 -0.66 -4.11 -0.85
CA ILE A 86 -1.59 -3.85 0.24
C ILE A 86 -1.49 -2.39 0.65
N SER A 87 -2.62 -1.70 0.65
CA SER A 87 -2.70 -0.35 1.18
C SER A 87 -3.94 -0.28 2.06
N ASN A 88 -3.72 -0.14 3.36
CA ASN A 88 -4.79 -0.14 4.35
C ASN A 88 -5.26 1.29 4.59
N ALA A 89 -6.56 1.50 4.64
CA ALA A 89 -7.16 2.79 4.95
C ALA A 89 -8.04 2.61 6.17
N GLY A 90 -7.60 3.17 7.29
CA GLY A 90 -8.33 3.11 8.57
C GLY A 90 -7.85 1.98 9.47
N ALA A 91 -8.05 2.17 10.77
CA ALA A 91 -7.57 1.23 11.78
C ALA A 91 -8.25 -0.14 11.65
N SER A 92 -9.54 -0.17 11.30
CA SER A 92 -10.27 -1.44 11.16
C SER A 92 -9.76 -2.27 10.00
N ALA A 93 -9.06 -1.65 9.06
CA ALA A 93 -8.45 -2.34 7.93
C ALA A 93 -6.99 -2.71 8.20
N GLY A 94 -6.45 -2.33 9.36
CA GLY A 94 -5.07 -2.66 9.72
C GLY A 94 -4.06 -1.55 9.49
N GLN A 95 -4.52 -0.32 9.22
CA GLN A 95 -3.60 0.80 9.05
C GLN A 95 -3.01 1.19 10.39
N THR A 96 -1.69 1.05 10.53
CA THR A 96 -1.00 1.38 11.78
C THR A 96 -0.29 2.72 11.73
N VAL A 97 0.12 3.19 10.57
CA VAL A 97 0.72 4.51 10.37
C VAL A 97 -0.24 5.35 9.53
N GLN A 98 -0.64 6.50 10.05
CA GLN A 98 -1.64 7.37 9.41
C GLN A 98 -1.01 8.25 8.34
N HIS A 99 -0.37 7.62 7.40
CA HIS A 99 0.26 8.23 6.23
C HIS A 99 0.13 7.22 5.09
N PHE A 100 -0.40 7.65 3.96
CA PHE A 100 -0.63 6.75 2.83
C PHE A 100 0.64 6.00 2.46
N HIS A 101 0.54 4.68 2.41
CA HIS A 101 1.64 3.83 1.97
C HIS A 101 1.10 2.56 1.34
N ILE A 102 1.94 1.97 0.49
CA ILE A 102 1.65 0.73 -0.19
C ILE A 102 2.71 -0.29 0.23
N HIS A 103 2.26 -1.44 0.73
CA HIS A 103 3.14 -2.58 0.94
C HIS A 103 3.26 -3.34 -0.36
N VAL A 104 4.49 -3.58 -0.80
CA VAL A 104 4.78 -4.51 -1.88
C VAL A 104 5.44 -5.71 -1.21
N ILE A 105 4.72 -6.83 -1.17
CA ILE A 105 5.17 -8.03 -0.46
C ILE A 105 5.42 -9.13 -1.48
N PRO A 106 6.68 -9.37 -1.86
CA PRO A 106 6.99 -10.49 -2.75
C PRO A 106 6.61 -11.80 -2.09
N ARG A 107 6.03 -12.70 -2.87
CA ARG A 107 5.61 -14.00 -2.38
C ARG A 107 6.43 -15.07 -3.06
N TYR A 108 6.75 -16.11 -2.28
CA TYR A 108 7.57 -17.22 -2.74
C TYR A 108 6.84 -18.51 -2.44
N ASP A 109 7.02 -19.52 -3.30
CA ASP A 109 6.41 -20.81 -3.04
C ASP A 109 6.85 -21.31 -1.67
N HIS A 110 5.88 -21.75 -0.88
CA HIS A 110 6.12 -22.30 0.46
C HIS A 110 6.70 -21.29 1.47
N ASP A 111 6.37 -20.01 1.30
CA ASP A 111 6.87 -18.97 2.20
C ASP A 111 6.15 -18.94 3.57
N GLY A 112 5.08 -19.71 3.70
CA GLY A 112 4.36 -19.81 4.97
C GLY A 112 3.46 -18.66 5.31
N LEU A 113 3.42 -17.61 4.48
CA LEU A 113 2.55 -16.46 4.71
C LEU A 113 1.15 -16.75 4.19
N LYS A 114 0.15 -16.28 4.92
CA LYS A 114 -1.24 -16.50 4.54
C LYS A 114 -2.03 -15.19 4.64
N LEU A 115 -2.78 -14.88 3.58
CA LEU A 115 -3.83 -13.88 3.61
C LEU A 115 -5.14 -14.64 3.67
N ASN A 116 -5.81 -14.56 4.81
CA ASN A 116 -7.01 -15.35 5.03
C ASN A 116 -8.19 -14.45 5.40
N PHE A 117 -9.13 -14.32 4.47
CA PHE A 117 -10.38 -13.58 4.68
C PHE A 117 -11.53 -14.57 4.46
N PRO A 118 -12.05 -15.18 5.54
CA PRO A 118 -13.15 -16.13 5.36
C PRO A 118 -14.34 -15.42 4.74
N PRO A 119 -15.00 -16.04 3.75
CA PRO A 119 -16.13 -15.41 3.08
C PRO A 119 -17.34 -15.30 4.01
N ARG A 120 -18.12 -14.25 3.79
CA ARG A 120 -19.36 -14.03 4.51
C ARG A 120 -20.56 -14.31 3.61
N GLN A 121 -21.64 -14.75 4.23
CA GLN A 121 -22.89 -15.01 3.50
C GLN A 121 -23.79 -13.77 3.54
N LEU A 122 -24.26 -13.38 2.38
CA LEU A 122 -25.24 -12.28 2.24
C LEU A 122 -26.44 -12.79 1.48
N THR A 123 -27.61 -12.26 1.80
CA THR A 123 -28.81 -12.58 1.03
C THR A 123 -28.81 -11.81 -0.29
N ASP A 124 -29.62 -12.28 -1.24
CA ASP A 124 -29.77 -11.57 -2.52
C ASP A 124 -30.28 -10.15 -2.32
N GLY A 125 -31.22 -9.95 -1.38
CA GLY A 125 -31.74 -8.62 -1.08
C GLY A 125 -30.65 -7.68 -0.56
N GLU A 126 -29.78 -8.19 0.31
CA GLU A 126 -28.66 -7.41 0.81
C GLU A 126 -27.70 -7.03 -0.31
N ARG A 127 -27.40 -7.98 -1.19
CA ARG A 127 -26.52 -7.74 -2.34
C ARG A 127 -27.06 -6.66 -3.26
N THR A 128 -28.37 -6.74 -3.58
CA THR A 128 -29.00 -5.75 -4.43
C THR A 128 -28.94 -4.35 -3.82
N LYS A 129 -29.23 -4.27 -2.52
CA LYS A 129 -29.18 -2.97 -1.82
C LYS A 129 -27.77 -2.41 -1.80
N LEU A 130 -26.77 -3.24 -1.52
CA LEU A 130 -25.36 -2.82 -1.50
C LEU A 130 -24.91 -2.37 -2.89
N GLN A 131 -25.29 -3.11 -3.92
CA GLN A 131 -24.99 -2.75 -5.30
C GLN A 131 -25.49 -1.34 -5.62
N GLN A 132 -26.76 -1.07 -5.27
CA GLN A 132 -27.37 0.23 -5.53
C GLN A 132 -26.69 1.34 -4.74
N THR A 133 -26.40 1.08 -3.47
CA THR A 133 -25.80 2.07 -2.58
C THR A 133 -24.40 2.45 -3.04
N ILE A 134 -23.57 1.44 -3.33
CA ILE A 134 -22.17 1.68 -3.71
C ILE A 134 -22.09 2.32 -5.09
N SER A 135 -22.87 1.82 -6.04
CA SER A 135 -22.80 2.32 -7.42
C SER A 135 -23.31 3.75 -7.56
N SER A 136 -24.15 4.22 -6.66
CA SER A 136 -24.67 5.59 -6.73
C SER A 136 -23.58 6.63 -6.54
N GLN A 137 -22.50 6.30 -5.86
CA GLN A 137 -21.37 7.21 -5.64
C GLN A 137 -20.68 7.58 -6.96
N ARG A 138 -20.71 6.68 -7.94
CA ARG A 138 -20.03 6.88 -9.21
C ARG A 138 -20.68 7.95 -10.09
N LYS A 139 -21.91 8.32 -9.79
CA LYS A 139 -22.67 9.25 -10.61
C LYS A 139 -22.30 10.71 -10.41
N LYS A 140 -21.38 10.96 -9.51
CA LYS A 140 -20.95 12.32 -9.24
C LYS A 140 -19.88 12.81 -10.17
#